data_5d66dcd8edb56205265db102a36acb4a
#
_entry.id   5d66dcd8edb56205265db102a36acb4a
#
_cell.length_a   1.000
_cell.length_b   1.000
_cell.length_c   1.000
_cell.angle_alpha   90.00
_cell.angle_beta   90.00
_cell.angle_gamma   90.00
#
_symmetry.space_group_name_H-M   'P 1'
#
loop_
_entity.id
_entity.type
_entity.pdbx_description
1 polymer ?
#
loop_
_entity_poly.entity_id
_entity_poly.type
_entity_poly.pdbx_seq_one_letter_code
_entity_poly.pdbx_strand_id
1 'polypeptide(L)'
;MVRSGRVVLRLDRVLVVAFWLLVPALPSHGAEVGPGKSPLCELQLEGPIEAGDSEKLSAALATLGAAGGFDSRAVSLCLNSLGGNYDEALKLMTTLLTFTNVATIVDAGAECYSACAFLFLAGNTQRSEDGELAPNRTLDVRGTLGFHAPYLQTGTGTDVAAVTIENFRRGVSAIAKMLEIDRRELIPRGLLAKALQVGSNELLYVDTIEKVGVWSIKLKGYKPPASLTAKMLDQACRSKDMWTNFSHTVLGRAADDGESLHGLRQSDFPEIRGSDEPIKLVDGRFHTTLDLFGHEATNVCIIDVYANEKNELFLSLTMFPADQQQPEPEPFAEQVTARLNDPQSLEVISAPLWYVYAPETTLMSLGRPGIEVRPPAP
;
A
#
# COMPACT_ATOMS: atom_id res chain seq x y z
N MET A 1 -50.06 -35.07 -71.83
CA MET A 1 -49.94 -35.40 -70.39
C MET A 1 -48.78 -34.59 -69.81
N VAL A 2 -49.11 -33.46 -69.16
CA VAL A 2 -48.13 -32.54 -68.59
C VAL A 2 -48.35 -32.61 -67.08
N ARG A 3 -47.37 -33.06 -66.34
CA ARG A 3 -47.36 -33.09 -64.85
C ARG A 3 -46.87 -31.74 -64.31
N SER A 4 -47.77 -31.05 -63.62
CA SER A 4 -47.49 -29.86 -62.84
C SER A 4 -46.75 -30.25 -61.54
N GLY A 5 -45.50 -29.79 -61.36
CA GLY A 5 -44.72 -29.92 -60.11
C GLY A 5 -44.92 -28.66 -59.29
N ARG A 6 -45.54 -28.79 -58.12
CA ARG A 6 -45.62 -27.71 -57.12
C ARG A 6 -44.29 -27.57 -56.41
N VAL A 7 -43.68 -26.41 -56.49
CA VAL A 7 -42.57 -25.97 -55.67
C VAL A 7 -43.14 -25.46 -54.32
N VAL A 8 -42.89 -26.18 -53.26
CA VAL A 8 -43.17 -25.71 -51.89
C VAL A 8 -41.93 -25.02 -51.38
N LEU A 9 -41.94 -23.66 -51.36
CA LEU A 9 -40.92 -22.91 -50.65
C LEU A 9 -41.16 -23.06 -49.13
N ARG A 10 -40.21 -23.69 -48.42
CA ARG A 10 -40.16 -23.65 -46.96
C ARG A 10 -39.62 -22.31 -46.47
N LEU A 11 -40.51 -21.54 -45.81
CA LEU A 11 -40.25 -20.23 -45.22
C LEU A 11 -39.80 -20.28 -43.74
N ASP A 12 -39.14 -21.32 -43.32
CA ASP A 12 -38.92 -21.58 -41.90
C ASP A 12 -37.48 -21.26 -41.38
N ARG A 13 -36.66 -20.55 -42.10
CA ARG A 13 -35.27 -20.29 -41.66
C ARG A 13 -34.80 -18.83 -41.58
N VAL A 14 -35.69 -17.85 -41.68
CA VAL A 14 -35.28 -16.42 -41.72
C VAL A 14 -35.54 -15.65 -40.40
N LEU A 15 -36.27 -16.24 -39.45
CA LEU A 15 -36.66 -15.53 -38.21
C LEU A 15 -35.79 -15.72 -36.98
N VAL A 16 -34.67 -16.46 -37.06
CA VAL A 16 -33.80 -16.73 -35.89
C VAL A 16 -32.54 -15.84 -35.82
N VAL A 17 -32.21 -15.11 -36.89
CA VAL A 17 -30.94 -14.33 -36.95
C VAL A 17 -31.10 -12.88 -36.44
N ALA A 18 -32.29 -12.36 -36.30
CA ALA A 18 -32.52 -10.95 -35.92
C ALA A 18 -32.59 -10.66 -34.41
N PHE A 19 -32.53 -11.66 -33.55
CA PHE A 19 -32.70 -11.44 -32.09
C PHE A 19 -31.38 -11.34 -31.29
N TRP A 20 -30.22 -11.44 -31.94
CA TRP A 20 -28.89 -11.44 -31.28
C TRP A 20 -28.14 -10.09 -31.35
N LEU A 21 -28.74 -9.04 -31.87
CA LEU A 21 -28.06 -7.74 -32.08
C LEU A 21 -28.55 -6.61 -31.16
N LEU A 22 -29.37 -6.89 -30.17
CA LEU A 22 -29.80 -5.90 -29.18
C LEU A 22 -29.46 -6.41 -27.77
N VAL A 23 -28.20 -6.76 -27.52
CA VAL A 23 -27.67 -6.66 -26.15
C VAL A 23 -27.39 -5.16 -25.97
N PRO A 24 -28.20 -4.43 -25.16
CA PRO A 24 -27.82 -3.07 -24.81
C PRO A 24 -26.43 -3.19 -24.17
N ALA A 25 -25.45 -2.47 -24.71
CA ALA A 25 -24.21 -2.23 -24.00
C ALA A 25 -24.66 -1.62 -22.65
N LEU A 26 -24.61 -2.41 -21.59
CA LEU A 26 -24.84 -1.89 -20.25
C LEU A 26 -23.84 -0.75 -20.11
N PRO A 27 -24.27 0.47 -19.75
CA PRO A 27 -23.35 1.56 -19.51
C PRO A 27 -22.35 1.03 -18.49
N SER A 28 -21.06 1.06 -18.80
CA SER A 28 -20.04 0.77 -17.82
C SER A 28 -20.21 1.81 -16.72
N HIS A 29 -20.64 1.36 -15.55
CA HIS A 29 -20.77 2.23 -14.41
C HIS A 29 -19.39 2.30 -13.80
N GLY A 30 -18.81 3.51 -13.70
CA GLY A 30 -17.55 3.74 -12.99
C GLY A 30 -17.60 3.21 -11.56
N ALA A 31 -16.52 3.39 -10.82
CA ALA A 31 -16.45 2.89 -9.45
C ALA A 31 -17.62 3.42 -8.60
N GLU A 32 -18.15 2.54 -7.76
CA GLU A 32 -19.08 2.90 -6.71
C GLU A 32 -18.30 3.54 -5.56
N VAL A 33 -18.65 4.79 -5.23
CA VAL A 33 -18.14 5.48 -4.04
C VAL A 33 -19.28 5.62 -3.05
N GLY A 34 -19.14 5.00 -1.89
CA GLY A 34 -20.21 4.97 -0.88
C GLY A 34 -19.71 4.63 0.53
N PRO A 35 -20.63 4.40 1.48
CA PRO A 35 -20.26 4.01 2.84
C PRO A 35 -19.41 2.75 2.88
N GLY A 36 -18.41 2.73 3.77
CA GLY A 36 -17.53 1.58 3.95
C GLY A 36 -18.29 0.30 4.36
N LYS A 37 -17.96 -0.83 3.74
CA LYS A 37 -18.52 -2.15 4.09
C LYS A 37 -17.74 -2.81 5.25
N SER A 38 -16.52 -2.34 5.49
CA SER A 38 -15.66 -2.78 6.59
C SER A 38 -15.75 -1.79 7.76
N PRO A 39 -15.71 -2.25 9.03
CA PRO A 39 -15.67 -1.37 10.19
C PRO A 39 -14.42 -0.49 10.24
N LEU A 40 -13.44 -0.75 9.39
CA LEU A 40 -12.20 0.01 9.29
C LEU A 40 -12.31 1.22 8.38
N CYS A 41 -13.35 1.30 7.55
CA CYS A 41 -13.49 2.30 6.52
C CYS A 41 -14.82 3.03 6.61
N GLU A 42 -14.75 4.35 6.54
CA GLU A 42 -15.93 5.19 6.47
C GLU A 42 -16.45 5.30 5.05
N LEU A 43 -15.53 5.24 4.07
CA LEU A 43 -15.84 5.21 2.64
C LEU A 43 -15.24 3.97 1.97
N GLN A 44 -15.83 3.60 0.85
CA GLN A 44 -15.31 2.58 -0.04
C GLN A 44 -15.38 3.06 -1.49
N LEU A 45 -14.33 2.76 -2.26
CA LEU A 45 -14.30 2.84 -3.71
C LEU A 45 -14.20 1.42 -4.27
N GLU A 46 -15.20 0.97 -5.01
CA GLU A 46 -15.29 -0.39 -5.52
C GLU A 46 -15.63 -0.41 -7.02
N GLY A 47 -14.96 -1.27 -7.77
CA GLY A 47 -15.17 -1.45 -9.22
C GLY A 47 -14.17 -0.68 -10.08
N PRO A 48 -14.36 -0.67 -11.42
CA PRO A 48 -13.43 -0.04 -12.36
C PRO A 48 -13.43 1.48 -12.21
N ILE A 49 -12.24 2.08 -12.21
CA ILE A 49 -12.08 3.54 -12.16
C ILE A 49 -12.41 4.12 -13.53
N GLU A 50 -13.41 5.01 -13.59
CA GLU A 50 -13.85 5.67 -14.81
C GLU A 50 -14.06 7.18 -14.60
N ALA A 51 -14.20 7.91 -15.69
CA ALA A 51 -14.41 9.36 -15.64
C ALA A 51 -15.63 9.73 -14.78
N GLY A 52 -15.46 10.69 -13.87
CA GLY A 52 -16.48 11.16 -12.94
C GLY A 52 -16.38 10.57 -11.52
N ASP A 53 -15.46 9.64 -11.28
CA ASP A 53 -15.31 9.03 -9.95
C ASP A 53 -14.64 9.98 -8.95
N SER A 54 -13.81 10.92 -9.44
CA SER A 54 -13.21 11.96 -8.61
C SER A 54 -14.23 12.93 -8.03
N GLU A 55 -15.24 13.28 -8.80
CA GLU A 55 -16.35 14.12 -8.36
C GLU A 55 -17.21 13.40 -7.33
N LYS A 56 -17.47 12.08 -7.51
CA LYS A 56 -18.20 11.27 -6.52
C LYS A 56 -17.42 11.21 -5.20
N LEU A 57 -16.10 10.94 -5.26
CA LEU A 57 -15.26 10.85 -4.06
C LEU A 57 -15.19 12.21 -3.35
N SER A 58 -15.01 13.31 -4.09
CA SER A 58 -14.99 14.66 -3.51
C SER A 58 -16.29 14.98 -2.77
N ALA A 59 -17.44 14.68 -3.35
CA ALA A 59 -18.75 14.88 -2.72
C ALA A 59 -18.93 14.02 -1.48
N ALA A 60 -18.49 12.76 -1.50
CA ALA A 60 -18.56 11.86 -0.36
C ALA A 60 -17.68 12.33 0.79
N LEU A 61 -16.44 12.74 0.53
CA LEU A 61 -15.52 13.30 1.52
C LEU A 61 -16.07 14.58 2.16
N ALA A 62 -16.61 15.50 1.35
CA ALA A 62 -17.25 16.72 1.84
C ALA A 62 -18.45 16.42 2.74
N THR A 63 -19.27 15.40 2.41
CA THR A 63 -20.41 14.96 3.21
C THR A 63 -20.00 14.45 4.60
N LEU A 64 -18.81 13.83 4.71
CA LEU A 64 -18.25 13.40 6.00
C LEU A 64 -17.59 14.54 6.79
N GLY A 65 -17.56 15.74 6.25
CA GLY A 65 -16.89 16.88 6.87
C GLY A 65 -15.36 16.83 6.76
N ALA A 66 -14.84 16.03 5.83
CA ALA A 66 -13.42 16.12 5.48
C ALA A 66 -13.11 17.49 4.90
N ALA A 67 -11.96 18.01 5.23
CA ALA A 67 -11.46 19.30 4.77
C ALA A 67 -9.95 19.24 4.57
N GLY A 68 -9.35 20.26 3.96
CA GLY A 68 -7.91 20.44 4.00
C GLY A 68 -7.48 21.09 5.31
N GLY A 69 -6.32 20.67 5.83
CA GLY A 69 -5.71 21.29 7.01
C GLY A 69 -5.35 20.31 8.12
N PHE A 70 -4.51 20.77 9.04
CA PHE A 70 -3.94 19.95 10.12
C PHE A 70 -5.02 19.39 11.06
N ASP A 71 -5.97 20.22 11.45
CA ASP A 71 -7.06 19.85 12.36
C ASP A 71 -8.25 19.18 11.64
N SER A 72 -8.12 18.88 10.35
CA SER A 72 -9.22 18.25 9.62
C SER A 72 -9.48 16.84 10.13
N ARG A 73 -10.74 16.47 10.10
CA ARG A 73 -11.18 15.11 10.46
C ARG A 73 -10.48 14.08 9.59
N ALA A 74 -9.88 13.07 10.22
CA ALA A 74 -9.35 11.91 9.52
C ALA A 74 -10.50 11.06 8.95
N VAL A 75 -10.37 10.62 7.70
CA VAL A 75 -11.31 9.74 7.01
C VAL A 75 -10.56 8.52 6.47
N SER A 76 -11.18 7.35 6.55
CA SER A 76 -10.63 6.11 6.03
C SER A 76 -11.39 5.67 4.77
N LEU A 77 -10.65 5.43 3.68
CA LEU A 77 -11.14 5.00 2.37
C LEU A 77 -10.65 3.60 2.04
N CYS A 78 -11.55 2.63 2.00
CA CYS A 78 -11.25 1.30 1.47
C CYS A 78 -11.24 1.29 -0.07
N LEU A 79 -10.28 0.60 -0.64
CA LEU A 79 -10.09 0.44 -2.08
C LEU A 79 -10.26 -1.03 -2.46
N ASN A 80 -11.12 -1.28 -3.46
CA ASN A 80 -11.32 -2.60 -4.07
C ASN A 80 -11.59 -2.41 -5.57
N SER A 81 -10.52 -2.37 -6.37
CA SER A 81 -10.61 -2.07 -7.80
C SER A 81 -9.45 -2.69 -8.57
N LEU A 82 -9.73 -3.27 -9.71
CA LEU A 82 -8.71 -3.78 -10.64
C LEU A 82 -8.02 -2.65 -11.45
N GLY A 83 -8.36 -1.40 -11.15
CA GLY A 83 -7.83 -0.23 -11.84
C GLY A 83 -8.82 0.33 -12.86
N GLY A 84 -8.31 0.91 -13.94
CA GLY A 84 -9.14 1.53 -14.98
C GLY A 84 -8.49 2.77 -15.55
N ASN A 85 -9.25 3.85 -15.67
CA ASN A 85 -8.80 5.10 -16.28
C ASN A 85 -7.70 5.77 -15.43
N TYR A 86 -6.50 5.84 -15.97
CA TYR A 86 -5.36 6.42 -15.28
C TYR A 86 -5.47 7.94 -15.06
N ASP A 87 -5.98 8.69 -16.05
CA ASP A 87 -6.19 10.14 -15.88
C ASP A 87 -7.21 10.44 -14.78
N GLU A 88 -8.22 9.59 -14.62
CA GLU A 88 -9.18 9.72 -13.53
C GLU A 88 -8.55 9.35 -12.18
N ALA A 89 -7.71 8.33 -12.13
CA ALA A 89 -6.95 8.00 -10.92
C ALA A 89 -6.07 9.18 -10.45
N LEU A 90 -5.44 9.91 -11.37
CA LEU A 90 -4.67 11.11 -11.04
C LEU A 90 -5.54 12.22 -10.44
N LYS A 91 -6.79 12.38 -10.90
CA LYS A 91 -7.74 13.33 -10.29
C LYS A 91 -8.18 12.85 -8.89
N LEU A 92 -8.45 11.55 -8.73
CA LEU A 92 -8.74 10.95 -7.43
C LEU A 92 -7.59 11.17 -6.45
N MET A 93 -6.32 10.98 -6.88
CA MET A 93 -5.14 11.28 -6.07
C MET A 93 -5.11 12.77 -5.67
N THR A 94 -5.35 13.68 -6.62
CA THR A 94 -5.43 15.12 -6.35
C THR A 94 -6.51 15.42 -5.33
N THR A 95 -7.67 14.77 -5.41
CA THR A 95 -8.75 14.90 -4.43
C THR A 95 -8.27 14.51 -3.03
N LEU A 96 -7.62 13.34 -2.86
CA LEU A 96 -7.11 12.92 -1.55
C LEU A 96 -6.07 13.89 -0.99
N LEU A 97 -5.20 14.45 -1.84
CA LEU A 97 -4.18 15.41 -1.40
C LEU A 97 -4.76 16.79 -1.08
N THR A 98 -5.93 17.13 -1.61
CA THR A 98 -6.64 18.38 -1.32
C THR A 98 -7.40 18.29 -0.01
N PHE A 99 -8.05 17.16 0.24
CA PHE A 99 -8.80 16.96 1.48
C PHE A 99 -7.91 16.64 2.69
N THR A 100 -6.68 16.21 2.49
CA THR A 100 -5.73 15.77 3.53
C THR A 100 -6.35 14.84 4.60
N ASN A 101 -5.52 14.20 5.44
CA ASN A 101 -5.98 13.25 6.47
C ASN A 101 -6.94 12.16 5.96
N VAL A 102 -6.75 11.71 4.70
CA VAL A 102 -7.49 10.59 4.12
C VAL A 102 -6.59 9.36 4.06
N ALA A 103 -6.83 8.40 4.93
CA ALA A 103 -6.14 7.11 4.91
C ALA A 103 -6.70 6.22 3.81
N THR A 104 -5.82 5.54 3.06
CA THR A 104 -6.22 4.51 2.09
C THR A 104 -5.97 3.11 2.64
N ILE A 105 -6.91 2.20 2.41
CA ILE A 105 -6.87 0.85 2.97
C ILE A 105 -7.21 -0.17 1.88
N VAL A 106 -6.34 -1.17 1.71
CA VAL A 106 -6.68 -2.42 1.00
C VAL A 106 -6.98 -3.46 2.06
N ASP A 107 -8.27 -3.77 2.25
CA ASP A 107 -8.75 -4.66 3.31
C ASP A 107 -8.60 -6.14 2.91
N ALA A 108 -8.88 -7.04 3.84
CA ALA A 108 -8.85 -8.48 3.62
C ALA A 108 -9.71 -8.91 2.44
N GLY A 109 -9.13 -9.61 1.47
CA GLY A 109 -9.81 -10.07 0.26
C GLY A 109 -10.07 -8.99 -0.78
N ALA A 110 -9.69 -7.73 -0.52
CA ALA A 110 -9.76 -6.67 -1.52
C ALA A 110 -8.56 -6.74 -2.48
N GLU A 111 -8.78 -6.31 -3.71
CA GLU A 111 -7.78 -6.22 -4.76
C GLU A 111 -7.64 -4.76 -5.21
N CYS A 112 -6.42 -4.27 -5.26
CA CYS A 112 -6.14 -2.91 -5.74
C CYS A 112 -4.97 -2.95 -6.71
N TYR A 113 -5.26 -2.88 -8.01
CA TYR A 113 -4.28 -3.02 -9.07
C TYR A 113 -4.22 -1.78 -9.96
N SER A 114 -3.10 -1.60 -10.64
CA SER A 114 -2.96 -0.61 -11.71
C SER A 114 -3.30 0.81 -11.23
N ALA A 115 -4.26 1.48 -11.84
CA ALA A 115 -4.74 2.82 -11.48
C ALA A 115 -5.18 2.93 -10.00
N CYS A 116 -5.81 1.86 -9.44
CA CYS A 116 -6.15 1.77 -8.02
C CYS A 116 -4.90 1.78 -7.13
N ALA A 117 -3.86 1.05 -7.51
CA ALA A 117 -2.64 0.98 -6.73
C ALA A 117 -1.93 2.34 -6.65
N PHE A 118 -1.96 3.15 -7.71
CA PHE A 118 -1.47 4.53 -7.65
C PHE A 118 -2.34 5.40 -6.76
N LEU A 119 -3.67 5.27 -6.83
CA LEU A 119 -4.58 5.97 -5.91
C LEU A 119 -4.28 5.62 -4.45
N PHE A 120 -3.99 4.35 -4.15
CA PHE A 120 -3.61 3.90 -2.80
C PHE A 120 -2.40 4.67 -2.26
N LEU A 121 -1.43 5.04 -3.11
CA LEU A 121 -0.25 5.79 -2.68
C LEU A 121 -0.54 7.22 -2.24
N ALA A 122 -1.69 7.78 -2.60
CA ALA A 122 -2.10 9.12 -2.18
C ALA A 122 -2.71 9.18 -0.77
N GLY A 123 -2.88 8.05 -0.09
CA GLY A 123 -3.30 8.00 1.31
C GLY A 123 -2.32 8.76 2.20
N ASN A 124 -2.85 9.72 2.99
CA ASN A 124 -2.03 10.68 3.69
C ASN A 124 -2.59 11.10 5.04
N THR A 125 -1.71 11.66 5.87
CA THR A 125 -2.06 12.42 7.07
C THR A 125 -1.18 13.66 7.15
N GLN A 126 -1.73 14.78 7.61
CA GLN A 126 -0.97 16.00 7.83
C GLN A 126 -0.28 15.95 9.20
N ARG A 127 1.03 16.15 9.23
CA ARG A 127 1.86 16.06 10.45
C ARG A 127 2.07 17.42 11.14
N SER A 128 1.99 18.50 10.39
CA SER A 128 2.26 19.84 10.89
C SER A 128 1.31 20.88 10.30
N GLU A 129 1.19 22.01 10.96
CA GLU A 129 0.44 23.17 10.46
C GLU A 129 1.00 23.70 9.12
N ASP A 130 2.31 23.52 8.88
CA ASP A 130 2.98 23.90 7.63
C ASP A 130 2.58 23.05 6.43
N GLY A 131 1.69 22.07 6.63
CA GLY A 131 1.14 21.24 5.58
C GLY A 131 2.04 20.08 5.15
N GLU A 132 3.00 19.67 5.99
CA GLU A 132 3.76 18.44 5.77
C GLU A 132 2.83 17.23 5.78
N LEU A 133 2.85 16.44 4.71
CA LEU A 133 2.08 15.20 4.62
C LEU A 133 2.98 13.99 4.86
N ALA A 134 2.41 12.99 5.52
CA ALA A 134 3.00 11.67 5.65
C ALA A 134 2.11 10.60 5.01
N PRO A 135 2.70 9.50 4.53
CA PRO A 135 1.94 8.36 4.05
C PRO A 135 1.02 7.79 5.14
N ASN A 136 -0.27 7.64 4.81
CA ASN A 136 -1.24 6.96 5.65
C ASN A 136 -2.00 5.93 4.82
N ARG A 137 -1.39 4.80 4.61
CA ARG A 137 -1.86 3.74 3.75
C ARG A 137 -1.64 2.39 4.41
N THR A 138 -2.64 1.53 4.37
CA THR A 138 -2.66 0.25 5.07
C THR A 138 -3.02 -0.89 4.13
N LEU A 139 -2.24 -1.97 4.18
CA LEU A 139 -2.51 -3.21 3.46
C LEU A 139 -2.81 -4.33 4.48
N ASP A 140 -3.93 -5.02 4.33
CA ASP A 140 -4.15 -6.28 5.05
C ASP A 140 -3.32 -7.39 4.37
N VAL A 141 -2.68 -8.27 5.16
CA VAL A 141 -1.88 -9.38 4.63
C VAL A 141 -2.67 -10.35 3.73
N ARG A 142 -3.99 -10.25 3.74
CA ARG A 142 -4.93 -11.02 2.90
C ARG A 142 -5.52 -10.19 1.76
N GLY A 143 -5.17 -8.91 1.67
CA GLY A 143 -5.47 -8.05 0.53
C GLY A 143 -4.36 -8.14 -0.51
N THR A 144 -4.62 -7.67 -1.71
CA THR A 144 -3.65 -7.72 -2.81
C THR A 144 -3.44 -6.33 -3.39
N LEU A 145 -2.18 -5.91 -3.48
CA LEU A 145 -1.78 -4.63 -4.05
C LEU A 145 -0.74 -4.87 -5.14
N GLY A 146 -1.01 -4.36 -6.36
CA GLY A 146 -0.14 -4.62 -7.50
C GLY A 146 -0.03 -3.45 -8.46
N PHE A 147 1.19 -3.18 -8.92
CA PHE A 147 1.57 -2.07 -9.78
C PHE A 147 2.07 -2.55 -11.13
N HIS A 148 1.84 -1.77 -12.17
CA HIS A 148 2.49 -1.88 -13.47
C HIS A 148 2.56 -0.51 -14.14
N ALA A 149 3.35 -0.39 -15.21
CA ALA A 149 3.43 0.86 -15.98
C ALA A 149 2.05 1.25 -16.52
N PRO A 150 1.69 2.55 -16.50
CA PRO A 150 0.51 3.01 -17.21
C PRO A 150 0.61 2.66 -18.69
N TYR A 151 -0.41 1.99 -19.22
CA TYR A 151 -0.49 1.67 -20.65
C TYR A 151 -1.80 2.18 -21.23
N LEU A 152 -1.78 2.44 -22.51
CA LEU A 152 -2.96 2.81 -23.27
C LEU A 152 -3.44 1.60 -24.05
N GLN A 153 -4.71 1.29 -23.92
CA GLN A 153 -5.34 0.34 -24.84
C GLN A 153 -5.30 0.92 -26.25
N THR A 154 -4.52 0.29 -27.11
CA THR A 154 -4.49 0.67 -28.52
C THR A 154 -5.79 0.23 -29.16
N GLY A 155 -6.59 1.18 -29.63
CA GLY A 155 -7.69 0.85 -30.53
C GLY A 155 -7.16 0.13 -31.78
N THR A 156 -7.99 -0.66 -32.43
CA THR A 156 -7.69 -1.43 -33.64
C THR A 156 -7.49 -0.53 -34.88
N GLY A 157 -6.66 0.52 -34.75
CA GLY A 157 -6.35 1.47 -35.82
C GLY A 157 -5.29 0.95 -36.79
N THR A 158 -5.41 1.29 -38.08
CA THR A 158 -4.60 0.79 -39.18
C THR A 158 -3.19 1.39 -39.27
N ASP A 159 -2.87 2.45 -38.53
CA ASP A 159 -1.53 3.10 -38.53
C ASP A 159 -0.78 2.85 -37.22
N VAL A 160 -0.10 1.70 -37.16
CA VAL A 160 0.61 1.22 -35.96
C VAL A 160 1.72 2.18 -35.52
N ALA A 161 2.40 2.87 -36.43
CA ALA A 161 3.52 3.74 -36.10
C ALA A 161 3.07 5.05 -35.43
N ALA A 162 2.05 5.71 -35.96
CA ALA A 162 1.49 6.94 -35.39
C ALA A 162 0.86 6.68 -34.02
N VAL A 163 0.13 5.57 -33.88
CA VAL A 163 -0.47 5.11 -32.61
C VAL A 163 0.62 4.84 -31.58
N THR A 164 1.74 4.25 -31.95
CA THR A 164 2.84 3.93 -31.03
C THR A 164 3.50 5.19 -30.47
N ILE A 165 3.78 6.21 -31.32
CA ILE A 165 4.37 7.49 -30.89
C ILE A 165 3.45 8.24 -29.96
N GLU A 166 2.16 8.32 -30.29
CA GLU A 166 1.18 9.00 -29.44
C GLU A 166 0.99 8.30 -28.09
N ASN A 167 0.96 6.98 -28.09
CA ASN A 167 0.87 6.18 -26.86
C ASN A 167 2.11 6.38 -25.97
N PHE A 168 3.30 6.43 -26.55
CA PHE A 168 4.53 6.74 -25.82
C PHE A 168 4.46 8.15 -25.18
N ARG A 169 4.05 9.17 -25.95
CA ARG A 169 3.91 10.54 -25.44
C ARG A 169 2.90 10.62 -24.30
N ARG A 170 1.75 9.94 -24.41
CA ARG A 170 0.74 9.89 -23.34
C ARG A 170 1.27 9.18 -22.11
N GLY A 171 1.99 8.07 -22.26
CA GLY A 171 2.64 7.38 -21.14
C GLY A 171 3.61 8.30 -20.39
N VAL A 172 4.50 8.99 -21.11
CA VAL A 172 5.43 9.96 -20.52
C VAL A 172 4.68 11.12 -19.85
N SER A 173 3.62 11.65 -20.49
CA SER A 173 2.79 12.71 -19.90
C SER A 173 2.08 12.25 -18.63
N ALA A 174 1.62 11.01 -18.59
CA ALA A 174 0.99 10.42 -17.41
C ALA A 174 1.94 10.35 -16.22
N ILE A 175 3.20 9.92 -16.46
CA ILE A 175 4.25 9.89 -15.45
C ILE A 175 4.58 11.31 -14.98
N ALA A 176 4.75 12.26 -15.91
CA ALA A 176 5.04 13.65 -15.58
C ALA A 176 3.94 14.25 -14.69
N LYS A 177 2.66 14.05 -15.04
CA LYS A 177 1.52 14.51 -14.22
C LYS A 177 1.54 13.89 -12.82
N MET A 178 1.86 12.60 -12.69
CA MET A 178 1.96 11.95 -11.39
C MET A 178 3.06 12.58 -10.53
N LEU A 179 4.24 12.86 -11.11
CA LEU A 179 5.34 13.54 -10.42
C LEU A 179 4.98 14.99 -10.03
N GLU A 180 4.17 15.68 -10.86
CA GLU A 180 3.66 17.03 -10.54
C GLU A 180 2.66 17.00 -9.37
N ILE A 181 1.82 15.96 -9.29
CA ILE A 181 0.86 15.76 -8.21
C ILE A 181 1.62 15.42 -6.91
N ASP A 182 2.66 14.60 -7.01
CA ASP A 182 3.46 14.15 -5.86
C ASP A 182 4.51 15.18 -5.41
N ARG A 183 4.15 16.47 -5.38
CA ARG A 183 5.04 17.53 -4.87
C ARG A 183 5.43 17.36 -3.41
N ARG A 184 4.72 16.51 -2.67
CA ARG A 184 4.92 16.25 -1.24
C ARG A 184 5.65 14.94 -0.97
N GLU A 185 6.19 14.32 -2.01
CA GLU A 185 7.05 13.11 -1.96
C GLU A 185 6.40 11.92 -1.22
N LEU A 186 5.09 11.75 -1.36
CA LEU A 186 4.37 10.62 -0.77
C LEU A 186 4.61 9.30 -1.53
N ILE A 187 4.96 9.39 -2.82
CA ILE A 187 5.20 8.22 -3.66
C ILE A 187 6.67 7.81 -3.57
N PRO A 188 6.99 6.60 -3.09
CA PRO A 188 8.36 6.13 -3.06
C PRO A 188 8.92 6.04 -4.48
N ARG A 189 9.99 6.77 -4.78
CA ARG A 189 10.57 6.82 -6.13
C ARG A 189 11.08 5.46 -6.60
N GLY A 190 11.60 4.64 -5.69
CA GLY A 190 12.00 3.26 -6.01
C GLY A 190 10.82 2.38 -6.44
N LEU A 191 9.66 2.51 -5.79
CA LEU A 191 8.43 1.84 -6.23
C LEU A 191 8.02 2.27 -7.62
N LEU A 192 8.02 3.60 -7.87
CA LEU A 192 7.67 4.14 -9.17
C LEU A 192 8.60 3.61 -10.28
N ALA A 193 9.91 3.66 -10.05
CA ALA A 193 10.89 3.14 -11.00
C ALA A 193 10.65 1.66 -11.33
N LYS A 194 10.40 0.83 -10.32
CA LYS A 194 10.09 -0.59 -10.51
C LYS A 194 8.75 -0.81 -11.23
N ALA A 195 7.70 -0.09 -10.83
CA ALA A 195 6.39 -0.20 -11.46
C ALA A 195 6.43 0.15 -12.96
N LEU A 196 7.27 1.13 -13.34
CA LEU A 196 7.44 1.53 -14.75
C LEU A 196 8.19 0.51 -15.61
N GLN A 197 8.91 -0.44 -15.00
CA GLN A 197 9.62 -1.52 -15.71
C GLN A 197 8.71 -2.73 -15.96
N VAL A 198 7.59 -2.82 -15.23
CA VAL A 198 6.65 -3.95 -15.35
C VAL A 198 5.70 -3.74 -16.52
N GLY A 199 5.61 -4.73 -17.39
CA GLY A 199 4.74 -4.71 -18.56
C GLY A 199 3.25 -4.73 -18.19
N SER A 200 2.40 -4.42 -19.16
CA SER A 200 0.94 -4.34 -18.98
C SER A 200 0.26 -5.65 -18.55
N ASN A 201 0.92 -6.78 -18.78
CA ASN A 201 0.40 -8.13 -18.47
C ASN A 201 0.99 -8.72 -17.18
N GLU A 202 1.81 -7.96 -16.49
CA GLU A 202 2.47 -8.36 -15.25
C GLU A 202 2.14 -7.36 -14.15
N LEU A 203 2.30 -7.78 -12.89
CA LEU A 203 2.11 -6.93 -11.74
C LEU A 203 3.31 -7.02 -10.78
N LEU A 204 3.81 -5.89 -10.35
CA LEU A 204 4.71 -5.78 -9.21
C LEU A 204 3.86 -5.83 -7.93
N TYR A 205 3.79 -7.00 -7.31
CA TYR A 205 3.03 -7.19 -6.08
C TYR A 205 3.76 -6.68 -4.85
N VAL A 206 2.99 -6.14 -3.89
CA VAL A 206 3.45 -5.88 -2.52
C VAL A 206 3.20 -7.14 -1.70
N ASP A 207 4.14 -8.04 -1.68
CA ASP A 207 3.99 -9.41 -1.18
C ASP A 207 4.99 -9.80 -0.08
N THR A 208 5.94 -8.90 0.28
CA THR A 208 6.93 -9.14 1.34
C THR A 208 6.98 -8.02 2.36
N ILE A 209 7.50 -8.34 3.55
CA ILE A 209 7.74 -7.38 4.63
C ILE A 209 8.64 -6.23 4.15
N GLU A 210 9.70 -6.54 3.40
CA GLU A 210 10.60 -5.52 2.85
C GLU A 210 9.86 -4.48 2.02
N LYS A 211 9.04 -4.94 1.05
CA LYS A 211 8.29 -4.03 0.19
C LYS A 211 7.31 -3.15 0.98
N VAL A 212 6.66 -3.71 1.99
CA VAL A 212 5.78 -2.97 2.90
C VAL A 212 6.57 -1.88 3.64
N GLY A 213 7.72 -2.24 4.22
CA GLY A 213 8.56 -1.33 4.98
C GLY A 213 9.16 -0.22 4.14
N VAL A 214 9.88 -0.59 3.06
CA VAL A 214 10.55 0.36 2.16
C VAL A 214 9.57 1.34 1.51
N TRP A 215 8.34 0.91 1.23
CA TRP A 215 7.33 1.75 0.60
C TRP A 215 6.38 2.44 1.58
N SER A 216 6.73 2.45 2.87
CA SER A 216 5.99 3.14 3.93
C SER A 216 4.50 2.75 3.95
N ILE A 217 4.22 1.45 3.89
CA ILE A 217 2.88 0.88 3.96
C ILE A 217 2.68 0.30 5.37
N LYS A 218 1.58 0.63 6.03
CA LYS A 218 1.19 0.01 7.30
C LYS A 218 0.63 -1.39 7.00
N LEU A 219 0.94 -2.37 7.84
CA LEU A 219 0.47 -3.75 7.69
C LEU A 219 -0.53 -4.09 8.78
N LYS A 220 -1.60 -4.77 8.40
CA LYS A 220 -2.59 -5.30 9.36
C LYS A 220 -2.99 -6.73 9.02
N GLY A 221 -3.77 -7.36 9.91
CA GLY A 221 -4.28 -8.72 9.71
C GLY A 221 -3.23 -9.82 9.88
N TYR A 222 -1.98 -9.46 10.13
CA TYR A 222 -0.91 -10.42 10.42
C TYR A 222 -1.10 -11.06 11.79
N LYS A 223 -0.59 -12.28 11.95
CA LYS A 223 -0.56 -12.97 13.23
C LYS A 223 0.68 -12.47 14.01
N PRO A 224 0.51 -11.83 15.16
CA PRO A 224 1.66 -11.48 16.00
C PRO A 224 2.47 -12.72 16.38
N PRO A 225 3.80 -12.61 16.60
CA PRO A 225 4.60 -13.70 17.10
C PRO A 225 4.12 -14.07 18.52
N ALA A 226 4.12 -15.37 18.84
CA ALA A 226 3.72 -15.85 20.16
C ALA A 226 4.73 -15.45 21.26
N SER A 227 5.99 -15.25 20.87
CA SER A 227 7.07 -14.77 21.72
C SER A 227 8.06 -13.99 20.86
N LEU A 228 8.81 -13.09 21.49
CA LEU A 228 9.90 -12.38 20.84
C LEU A 228 11.23 -13.00 21.26
N THR A 229 12.22 -12.96 20.38
CA THR A 229 13.60 -13.39 20.64
C THR A 229 14.54 -12.20 20.48
N ALA A 230 15.74 -12.27 21.04
CA ALA A 230 16.75 -11.23 20.87
C ALA A 230 17.07 -10.99 19.39
N LYS A 231 17.09 -12.04 18.58
CA LYS A 231 17.29 -11.97 17.14
C LYS A 231 16.17 -11.22 16.41
N MET A 232 14.91 -11.44 16.80
CA MET A 232 13.76 -10.71 16.26
C MET A 232 13.82 -9.22 16.63
N LEU A 233 14.30 -8.88 17.81
CA LEU A 233 14.46 -7.47 18.23
C LEU A 233 15.59 -6.78 17.46
N ASP A 234 16.73 -7.46 17.24
CA ASP A 234 17.79 -6.95 16.36
C ASP A 234 17.27 -6.71 14.95
N GLN A 235 16.49 -7.66 14.40
CA GLN A 235 15.83 -7.47 13.09
C GLN A 235 14.91 -6.25 13.09
N ALA A 236 14.10 -6.04 14.13
CA ALA A 236 13.19 -4.89 14.20
C ALA A 236 13.94 -3.55 14.21
N CYS A 237 15.06 -3.44 14.91
CA CYS A 237 15.91 -2.27 14.90
C CYS A 237 16.47 -1.98 13.51
N ARG A 238 16.99 -3.01 12.84
CA ARG A 238 17.51 -2.88 11.45
C ARG A 238 16.42 -2.48 10.48
N SER A 239 15.25 -3.09 10.60
CA SER A 239 14.09 -2.74 9.79
C SER A 239 13.69 -1.28 9.99
N LYS A 240 13.65 -0.81 11.24
CA LYS A 240 13.36 0.60 11.54
C LYS A 240 14.42 1.52 10.96
N ASP A 241 15.70 1.23 11.17
CA ASP A 241 16.80 2.04 10.65
C ASP A 241 16.71 2.16 9.12
N MET A 242 16.63 1.01 8.42
CA MET A 242 16.52 0.99 6.97
C MET A 242 15.28 1.74 6.45
N TRP A 243 14.11 1.51 7.04
CA TRP A 243 12.86 2.02 6.47
C TRP A 243 12.55 3.45 6.88
N THR A 244 13.03 3.92 8.03
CA THR A 244 12.79 5.30 8.49
C THR A 244 13.81 6.25 7.91
N ASN A 245 15.10 5.90 7.97
CA ASN A 245 16.17 6.78 7.55
C ASN A 245 16.35 6.81 6.02
N PHE A 246 15.92 5.75 5.33
CA PHE A 246 16.18 5.58 3.91
C PHE A 246 14.96 5.74 3.01
N SER A 247 13.74 5.68 3.55
CA SER A 247 12.53 5.85 2.73
C SER A 247 12.43 7.23 2.07
N HIS A 248 13.00 8.27 2.69
CA HIS A 248 12.97 9.63 2.18
C HIS A 248 14.20 10.05 1.37
N THR A 249 15.37 9.46 1.63
CA THR A 249 16.62 9.88 1.01
C THR A 249 16.96 9.08 -0.23
N VAL A 250 16.34 7.94 -0.42
CA VAL A 250 16.68 7.06 -1.52
C VAL A 250 15.76 7.24 -2.68
N LEU A 251 16.06 8.26 -3.29
CA LEU A 251 15.71 8.61 -4.63
C LEU A 251 16.33 7.65 -5.63
N GLY A 252 15.68 6.52 -5.90
CA GLY A 252 15.84 5.80 -7.13
C GLY A 252 17.13 5.03 -7.36
N ARG A 253 17.88 4.65 -6.35
CA ARG A 253 18.75 3.48 -6.52
C ARG A 253 17.92 2.25 -6.14
N ALA A 254 17.50 1.59 -7.17
CA ALA A 254 16.68 0.42 -7.08
C ALA A 254 17.39 -0.61 -6.21
N ALA A 255 16.63 -1.22 -5.31
CA ALA A 255 16.99 -2.53 -4.79
C ALA A 255 16.98 -3.61 -5.89
N ASP A 256 17.25 -3.23 -7.14
CA ASP A 256 17.20 -4.11 -8.31
C ASP A 256 18.38 -5.06 -8.40
N ASP A 257 19.47 -4.73 -7.71
CA ASP A 257 20.71 -5.49 -7.82
C ASP A 257 21.07 -6.21 -6.53
N GLY A 258 20.13 -6.31 -5.56
CA GLY A 258 20.44 -6.78 -4.21
C GLY A 258 21.32 -5.79 -3.44
N GLU A 259 21.51 -4.58 -3.96
CA GLU A 259 22.12 -3.47 -3.25
C GLU A 259 21.07 -2.72 -2.45
N SER A 260 21.38 -2.47 -1.19
CA SER A 260 20.55 -1.61 -0.36
C SER A 260 20.54 -0.20 -0.94
N LEU A 261 19.63 0.60 -0.49
CA LEU A 261 19.35 1.96 -0.91
C LEU A 261 20.56 2.93 -0.89
N HIS A 262 21.72 2.54 -0.37
CA HIS A 262 23.00 3.26 -0.38
C HIS A 262 24.15 2.50 -1.06
N GLY A 263 23.83 1.52 -1.92
CA GLY A 263 24.86 0.62 -2.45
C GLY A 263 25.31 -0.42 -1.41
N LEU A 264 24.62 -0.51 -0.27
CA LEU A 264 24.88 -1.53 0.74
C LEU A 264 24.02 -2.76 0.42
N ARG A 265 24.63 -3.91 0.31
CA ARG A 265 23.92 -5.19 0.20
C ARG A 265 23.47 -5.61 1.60
N GLN A 266 22.42 -6.40 1.68
CA GLN A 266 22.04 -7.04 2.97
C GLN A 266 23.21 -7.84 3.56
N SER A 267 24.12 -8.34 2.70
CA SER A 267 25.40 -8.96 3.10
C SER A 267 26.40 -8.01 3.76
N ASP A 268 26.24 -6.70 3.59
CA ASP A 268 27.14 -5.69 4.16
C ASP A 268 26.75 -5.33 5.61
N PHE A 269 25.55 -5.74 6.04
CA PHE A 269 25.17 -5.67 7.44
C PHE A 269 25.73 -6.88 8.18
N PRO A 270 26.30 -6.67 9.37
CA PRO A 270 26.74 -7.80 10.18
C PRO A 270 25.56 -8.75 10.43
N GLU A 271 25.84 -10.04 10.55
CA GLU A 271 24.81 -11.04 10.85
C GLU A 271 23.90 -10.59 11.99
N ILE A 272 22.61 -10.89 11.86
CA ILE A 272 21.62 -10.62 12.90
C ILE A 272 22.11 -11.28 14.20
N ARG A 273 22.27 -10.45 15.21
CA ARG A 273 22.80 -10.87 16.52
C ARG A 273 21.66 -11.29 17.45
N GLY A 274 22.00 -12.12 18.41
CA GLY A 274 21.08 -12.56 19.45
C GLY A 274 20.72 -14.04 19.34
N SER A 275 20.08 -14.52 20.39
CA SER A 275 19.63 -15.90 20.48
C SER A 275 18.22 -16.06 19.90
N ASP A 276 17.91 -17.28 19.49
CA ASP A 276 16.55 -17.69 19.09
C ASP A 276 15.70 -18.07 20.34
N GLU A 277 16.26 -17.94 21.55
CA GLU A 277 15.50 -18.16 22.78
C GLU A 277 14.52 -17.01 23.04
N PRO A 278 13.31 -17.32 23.54
CA PRO A 278 12.34 -16.30 23.92
C PRO A 278 12.90 -15.37 25.00
N ILE A 279 12.69 -14.05 24.80
CA ILE A 279 13.00 -13.07 25.86
C ILE A 279 12.06 -13.29 27.06
N LYS A 280 12.56 -12.98 28.24
CA LYS A 280 11.76 -13.02 29.47
C LYS A 280 11.32 -11.61 29.81
N LEU A 281 10.03 -11.41 29.93
CA LEU A 281 9.48 -10.17 30.45
C LEU A 281 9.55 -10.20 31.99
N VAL A 282 10.06 -9.13 32.59
CA VAL A 282 10.03 -8.92 34.04
C VAL A 282 8.98 -7.87 34.33
N ASP A 283 7.97 -8.20 35.13
CA ASP A 283 6.80 -7.34 35.38
C ASP A 283 6.14 -6.82 34.10
N GLY A 284 6.03 -7.72 33.10
CA GLY A 284 5.43 -7.40 31.79
C GLY A 284 6.29 -6.54 30.87
N ARG A 285 7.58 -6.36 31.18
CA ARG A 285 8.49 -5.47 30.43
C ARG A 285 9.82 -6.16 30.13
N PHE A 286 10.40 -5.74 28.98
CA PHE A 286 11.77 -6.07 28.62
C PHE A 286 12.41 -4.82 28.02
N HIS A 287 13.62 -4.50 28.45
CA HIS A 287 14.39 -3.37 27.95
C HIS A 287 15.79 -3.84 27.53
N THR A 288 16.26 -3.37 26.39
CA THR A 288 17.63 -3.60 25.94
C THR A 288 18.08 -2.51 24.99
N THR A 289 19.39 -2.42 24.82
CA THR A 289 20.03 -1.51 23.86
C THR A 289 20.90 -2.32 22.92
N LEU A 290 20.83 -2.02 21.63
CA LEU A 290 21.64 -2.65 20.59
C LEU A 290 22.43 -1.60 19.83
N ASP A 291 23.71 -1.85 19.61
CA ASP A 291 24.55 -1.07 18.73
C ASP A 291 24.39 -1.59 17.30
N LEU A 292 23.92 -0.74 16.40
CA LEU A 292 23.84 -1.02 14.98
C LEU A 292 25.06 -0.40 14.28
N PHE A 293 25.95 -1.26 13.81
CA PHE A 293 27.12 -0.82 13.07
C PHE A 293 26.77 -0.66 11.60
N GLY A 294 26.87 0.56 11.08
CA GLY A 294 26.79 0.88 9.66
C GLY A 294 28.13 1.34 9.11
N HIS A 295 28.23 1.52 7.79
CA HIS A 295 29.48 1.95 7.13
C HIS A 295 29.89 3.38 7.48
N GLU A 296 28.95 4.25 7.80
CA GLU A 296 29.21 5.69 8.01
C GLU A 296 28.87 6.17 9.43
N ALA A 297 28.06 5.44 10.16
CA ALA A 297 27.67 5.79 11.53
C ALA A 297 27.27 4.56 12.34
N THR A 298 27.58 4.59 13.62
CA THR A 298 27.01 3.65 14.59
C THR A 298 25.73 4.27 15.13
N ASN A 299 24.62 3.58 14.98
CA ASN A 299 23.34 3.95 15.60
C ASN A 299 23.10 3.05 16.81
N VAL A 300 22.51 3.63 17.84
CA VAL A 300 22.05 2.90 19.01
C VAL A 300 20.54 2.75 18.92
N CYS A 301 20.05 1.53 19.08
CA CYS A 301 18.62 1.21 19.12
C CYS A 301 18.23 0.84 20.54
N ILE A 302 17.42 1.65 21.19
CA ILE A 302 16.76 1.32 22.44
C ILE A 302 15.47 0.57 22.12
N ILE A 303 15.29 -0.56 22.76
CA ILE A 303 14.16 -1.46 22.57
C ILE A 303 13.43 -1.63 23.88
N ASP A 304 12.15 -1.31 23.87
CA ASP A 304 11.24 -1.61 24.95
C ASP A 304 10.12 -2.51 24.47
N VAL A 305 9.90 -3.62 25.15
CA VAL A 305 8.78 -4.54 24.90
C VAL A 305 7.86 -4.52 26.10
N TYR A 306 6.57 -4.39 25.86
CA TYR A 306 5.53 -4.37 26.88
C TYR A 306 4.47 -5.41 26.57
N ALA A 307 3.87 -5.98 27.61
CA ALA A 307 2.67 -6.78 27.52
C ALA A 307 1.52 -6.06 28.24
N ASN A 308 0.37 -5.96 27.59
CA ASN A 308 -0.85 -5.46 28.24
C ASN A 308 -1.50 -6.57 29.11
N GLU A 309 -2.60 -6.23 29.78
CA GLU A 309 -3.37 -7.19 30.61
C GLU A 309 -3.88 -8.42 29.85
N LYS A 310 -3.97 -8.33 28.52
CA LYS A 310 -4.36 -9.44 27.62
C LYS A 310 -3.15 -10.24 27.11
N ASN A 311 -1.94 -9.95 27.59
CA ASN A 311 -0.67 -10.49 27.09
C ASN A 311 -0.41 -10.16 25.59
N GLU A 312 -1.00 -9.07 25.07
CA GLU A 312 -0.64 -8.57 23.75
C GLU A 312 0.68 -7.80 23.87
N LEU A 313 1.62 -8.10 22.97
CA LEU A 313 2.94 -7.50 22.97
C LEU A 313 2.95 -6.18 22.20
N PHE A 314 3.64 -5.20 22.73
CA PHE A 314 3.91 -3.90 22.12
C PHE A 314 5.42 -3.69 22.07
N LEU A 315 5.88 -3.07 20.99
CA LEU A 315 7.28 -2.81 20.71
C LEU A 315 7.50 -1.31 20.56
N SER A 316 8.44 -0.75 21.31
CA SER A 316 8.94 0.60 21.10
C SER A 316 10.40 0.53 20.67
N LEU A 317 10.75 1.30 19.63
CA LEU A 317 12.11 1.39 19.12
C LEU A 317 12.49 2.86 19.02
N THR A 318 13.54 3.25 19.74
CA THR A 318 14.15 4.57 19.65
C THR A 318 15.54 4.48 19.07
N MET A 319 15.81 5.27 18.02
CA MET A 319 17.09 5.28 17.31
C MET A 319 17.78 6.61 17.51
N PHE A 320 19.07 6.61 17.78
CA PHE A 320 19.89 7.82 17.81
C PHE A 320 21.36 7.50 17.43
N PRO A 321 22.11 8.47 16.89
CA PRO A 321 23.52 8.32 16.61
C PRO A 321 24.30 8.04 17.89
N ALA A 322 25.29 7.12 17.84
CA ALA A 322 26.06 6.68 19.00
C ALA A 322 26.96 7.79 19.61
N ASP A 323 27.23 8.85 18.87
CA ASP A 323 27.98 10.02 19.30
C ASP A 323 27.12 11.04 20.09
N GLN A 324 25.80 10.87 20.08
CA GLN A 324 24.91 11.68 20.90
C GLN A 324 24.77 11.07 22.28
N GLN A 325 24.78 11.94 23.31
CA GLN A 325 24.47 11.49 24.67
C GLN A 325 23.09 10.81 24.66
N GLN A 326 23.04 9.58 25.19
CA GLN A 326 21.77 8.89 25.38
C GLN A 326 20.84 9.86 26.12
N PRO A 327 19.64 10.15 25.59
CA PRO A 327 18.65 10.85 26.38
C PRO A 327 18.49 10.04 27.66
N GLU A 328 18.59 10.73 28.83
CA GLU A 328 18.25 10.06 30.07
C GLU A 328 16.90 9.36 29.86
N PRO A 329 16.77 8.08 30.24
CA PRO A 329 15.50 7.41 30.12
C PRO A 329 14.51 8.24 30.96
N GLU A 330 13.79 9.16 30.25
CA GLU A 330 12.62 9.74 30.88
C GLU A 330 11.79 8.60 31.43
N PRO A 331 10.98 8.79 32.46
CA PRO A 331 10.10 7.76 32.98
C PRO A 331 9.02 7.41 31.94
N PHE A 332 9.51 6.89 30.82
CA PHE A 332 8.79 6.41 29.65
C PHE A 332 7.76 5.36 30.07
N ALA A 333 8.07 4.61 31.13
CA ALA A 333 7.18 3.64 31.71
C ALA A 333 5.84 4.22 32.20
N GLU A 334 5.83 5.42 32.78
CA GLU A 334 4.57 6.05 33.23
C GLU A 334 3.78 6.62 32.07
N GLN A 335 4.45 7.24 31.09
CA GLN A 335 3.81 7.75 29.90
C GLN A 335 3.24 6.62 29.04
N VAL A 336 3.94 5.52 28.87
CA VAL A 336 3.47 4.36 28.12
C VAL A 336 2.30 3.69 28.83
N THR A 337 2.33 3.53 30.14
CA THR A 337 1.24 2.90 30.89
C THR A 337 -0.05 3.74 30.80
N ALA A 338 0.06 5.06 30.87
CA ALA A 338 -1.08 5.97 30.71
C ALA A 338 -1.66 5.94 29.29
N ARG A 339 -0.80 5.72 28.28
CA ARG A 339 -1.17 5.73 26.84
C ARG A 339 -1.48 4.35 26.27
N LEU A 340 -1.08 3.26 26.91
CA LEU A 340 -1.49 1.88 26.53
C LEU A 340 -3.00 1.66 26.54
N ASN A 341 -3.73 2.53 27.24
CA ASN A 341 -5.18 2.53 27.28
C ASN A 341 -5.84 3.42 26.22
N ASP A 342 -5.03 4.18 25.44
CA ASP A 342 -5.51 5.01 24.32
C ASP A 342 -4.98 4.47 22.99
N PRO A 343 -5.82 3.80 22.17
CA PRO A 343 -5.40 3.21 20.91
C PRO A 343 -4.81 4.20 19.91
N GLN A 344 -5.20 5.49 19.98
CA GLN A 344 -4.70 6.52 19.07
C GLN A 344 -3.29 7.01 19.44
N SER A 345 -2.95 6.99 20.72
CA SER A 345 -1.63 7.42 21.19
C SER A 345 -0.56 6.31 21.05
N LEU A 346 -0.94 5.05 20.93
CA LEU A 346 -0.04 3.92 20.71
C LEU A 346 0.69 3.99 19.35
N GLU A 347 0.05 4.54 18.31
CA GLU A 347 0.69 4.69 16.99
C GLU A 347 1.90 5.61 17.00
N VAL A 348 1.96 6.56 17.92
CA VAL A 348 3.04 7.57 18.01
C VAL A 348 4.29 7.05 18.70
N ILE A 349 4.16 6.06 19.59
CA ILE A 349 5.24 5.59 20.47
C ILE A 349 5.71 4.19 20.10
N SER A 350 4.86 3.35 19.52
CA SER A 350 5.16 1.95 19.24
C SER A 350 5.63 1.73 17.80
N ALA A 351 6.68 0.93 17.66
CA ALA A 351 7.00 0.34 16.38
C ALA A 351 6.03 -0.83 16.09
N PRO A 352 5.58 -1.00 14.85
CA PRO A 352 4.74 -2.14 14.51
C PRO A 352 5.44 -3.47 14.79
N LEU A 353 4.74 -4.43 15.40
CA LEU A 353 5.30 -5.75 15.69
C LEU A 353 5.77 -6.52 14.44
N TRP A 354 5.25 -6.21 13.27
CA TRP A 354 5.69 -6.86 12.05
C TRP A 354 7.14 -6.49 11.65
N TYR A 355 7.76 -5.48 12.26
CA TYR A 355 9.19 -5.16 12.08
C TYR A 355 10.12 -6.28 12.51
N VAL A 356 9.67 -7.20 13.37
CA VAL A 356 10.45 -8.34 13.85
C VAL A 356 10.58 -9.47 12.83
N TYR A 357 9.80 -9.46 11.76
CA TYR A 357 9.88 -10.47 10.71
C TYR A 357 11.01 -10.15 9.72
N ALA A 358 11.62 -11.21 9.20
CA ALA A 358 12.65 -11.06 8.17
C ALA A 358 12.08 -10.38 6.91
N PRO A 359 12.88 -9.54 6.22
CA PRO A 359 12.44 -8.77 5.05
C PRO A 359 11.80 -9.61 3.95
N GLU A 360 12.33 -10.82 3.70
CA GLU A 360 11.85 -11.77 2.70
C GLU A 360 10.57 -12.51 3.09
N THR A 361 10.08 -12.32 4.32
CA THR A 361 8.84 -12.96 4.79
C THR A 361 7.68 -12.54 3.92
N THR A 362 6.98 -13.51 3.34
CA THR A 362 5.81 -13.23 2.50
C THR A 362 4.59 -12.86 3.34
N LEU A 363 3.80 -11.89 2.88
CA LEU A 363 2.60 -11.44 3.59
C LEU A 363 1.58 -12.57 3.77
N MET A 364 1.45 -13.44 2.77
CA MET A 364 0.55 -14.60 2.83
C MET A 364 0.89 -15.54 4.00
N SER A 365 2.18 -15.70 4.35
CA SER A 365 2.59 -16.54 5.47
C SER A 365 2.19 -15.98 6.83
N LEU A 366 1.92 -14.68 6.91
CA LEU A 366 1.54 -13.97 8.12
C LEU A 366 0.02 -13.91 8.34
N GLY A 367 -0.78 -14.28 7.36
CA GLY A 367 -2.24 -14.32 7.45
C GLY A 367 -2.74 -15.37 8.45
N ARG A 368 -3.93 -15.16 9.00
CA ARG A 368 -4.54 -16.15 9.90
C ARG A 368 -4.92 -17.40 9.10
N PRO A 369 -4.67 -18.61 9.60
CA PRO A 369 -5.13 -19.84 8.95
C PRO A 369 -6.67 -19.82 8.87
N GLY A 370 -7.22 -20.11 7.69
CA GLY A 370 -8.66 -20.30 7.46
C GLY A 370 -9.28 -19.51 6.31
N ILE A 371 -8.54 -18.62 5.66
CA ILE A 371 -9.00 -17.99 4.42
C ILE A 371 -8.03 -18.39 3.32
N GLU A 372 -8.47 -19.28 2.43
CA GLU A 372 -7.74 -19.56 1.18
C GLU A 372 -7.71 -18.28 0.34
N VAL A 373 -6.57 -17.63 0.30
CA VAL A 373 -6.30 -16.58 -0.68
C VAL A 373 -6.05 -17.30 -2.01
N ARG A 374 -6.98 -17.18 -2.95
CA ARG A 374 -6.71 -17.65 -4.32
C ARG A 374 -5.53 -16.84 -4.86
N PRO A 375 -4.50 -17.51 -5.42
CA PRO A 375 -3.51 -16.77 -6.18
C PRO A 375 -4.21 -15.99 -7.30
N PRO A 376 -3.75 -14.78 -7.65
CA PRO A 376 -4.32 -14.05 -8.76
C PRO A 376 -4.29 -14.93 -10.01
N ALA A 377 -5.37 -14.88 -10.78
CA ALA A 377 -5.44 -15.55 -12.05
C ALA A 377 -4.31 -15.04 -12.97
N PRO A 378 -3.67 -15.90 -13.76
CA PRO A 378 -2.60 -15.53 -14.66
C PRO A 378 -3.02 -14.56 -15.74
#